data_44198da5f9adea05ccff6f734a1138e5
#
_entry.id   44198da5f9adea05ccff6f734a1138e5
#
_cell.length_a   1.000
_cell.length_b   1.000
_cell.length_c   1.000
_cell.angle_alpha   90.00
_cell.angle_beta   90.00
_cell.angle_gamma   90.00
#
_symmetry.space_group_name_H-M   'P 1'
#
loop_
_entity.id
_entity.type
_entity.pdbx_description
1 polymer ?
#
loop_
_entity_poly.entity_id
_entity_poly.type
_entity_poly.pdbx_seq_one_letter_code
_entity_poly.pdbx_strand_id
1 'polypeptide(L)'
;MSSCDSVSKETKSYEKMNDTLNIVYYAENFKIYPIESGYKLVIKDLSSENEFYLFNDTVTIPNELTDKTIIRTPVNSVVAFSSTQWSVFQKLGEIDKVKGILESNYTTNNEILRLTR
;
A
#
# COMPACT_ATOMS: atom_id res chain seq x y z
N MET A 1 33.64 -13.61 -10.15
CA MET A 1 33.46 -13.63 -8.68
C MET A 1 32.83 -12.36 -8.15
N SER A 2 33.11 -11.23 -8.74
CA SER A 2 32.51 -9.94 -8.36
C SER A 2 31.00 -9.87 -8.61
N SER A 3 30.44 -10.63 -9.56
CA SER A 3 29.03 -10.61 -9.90
C SER A 3 28.12 -11.10 -8.76
N CYS A 4 28.58 -12.06 -7.95
CA CYS A 4 27.80 -12.56 -6.81
C CYS A 4 27.66 -11.53 -5.69
N ASP A 5 28.71 -10.74 -5.45
CA ASP A 5 28.68 -9.69 -4.43
C ASP A 5 27.75 -8.54 -4.82
N SER A 6 27.69 -8.19 -6.11
CA SER A 6 26.77 -7.16 -6.62
C SER A 6 25.31 -7.58 -6.45
N VAL A 7 24.99 -8.83 -6.73
CA VAL A 7 23.64 -9.38 -6.59
C VAL A 7 23.19 -9.36 -5.12
N SER A 8 24.05 -9.75 -4.20
CA SER A 8 23.72 -9.73 -2.78
C SER A 8 23.53 -8.30 -2.23
N LYS A 9 24.25 -7.31 -2.77
CA LYS A 9 24.07 -5.91 -2.42
C LYS A 9 22.74 -5.35 -2.92
N GLU A 10 22.31 -5.73 -4.11
CA GLU A 10 21.02 -5.32 -4.67
C GLU A 10 19.85 -5.89 -3.85
N THR A 11 19.92 -7.15 -3.45
CA THR A 11 18.91 -7.78 -2.60
C THR A 11 18.76 -7.04 -1.27
N LYS A 12 19.86 -6.60 -0.67
CA LYS A 12 19.83 -5.83 0.58
C LYS A 12 19.24 -4.44 0.43
N SER A 13 19.19 -3.88 -0.77
CA SER A 13 18.64 -2.54 -0.99
C SER A 13 17.14 -2.46 -0.69
N TYR A 14 16.40 -3.57 -0.83
CA TYR A 14 14.98 -3.61 -0.49
C TYR A 14 14.73 -3.57 1.02
N GLU A 15 15.68 -4.01 1.82
CA GLU A 15 15.53 -4.11 3.27
C GLU A 15 15.89 -2.80 4.01
N LYS A 16 16.87 -2.06 3.50
CA LYS A 16 17.34 -0.82 4.12
C LYS A 16 17.21 0.35 3.16
N MET A 17 16.09 1.03 3.23
CA MET A 17 15.90 2.25 2.46
C MET A 17 16.31 3.46 3.29
N ASN A 18 17.02 4.38 2.65
CA ASN A 18 17.39 5.64 3.26
C ASN A 18 16.20 6.59 3.29
N ASP A 19 15.95 7.23 4.42
CA ASP A 19 14.85 8.19 4.60
C ASP A 19 14.86 9.33 3.57
N THR A 20 15.99 9.63 2.97
CA THR A 20 16.08 10.64 1.92
C THR A 20 15.32 10.25 0.64
N LEU A 21 15.04 8.96 0.45
CA LEU A 21 14.27 8.47 -0.71
C LEU A 21 12.75 8.46 -0.46
N ASN A 22 12.32 8.75 0.76
CA ASN A 22 10.89 8.80 1.08
C ASN A 22 10.22 9.95 0.31
N ILE A 23 9.15 9.63 -0.42
CA ILE A 23 8.40 10.62 -1.20
C ILE A 23 7.24 11.25 -0.42
N VAL A 24 7.01 10.82 0.82
CA VAL A 24 5.97 11.37 1.70
C VAL A 24 6.64 12.24 2.76
N TYR A 25 6.45 13.55 2.67
CA TYR A 25 7.20 14.49 3.49
C TYR A 25 6.54 14.82 4.83
N TYR A 26 5.22 14.73 4.92
CA TYR A 26 4.47 15.22 6.08
C TYR A 26 3.88 14.12 6.96
N ALA A 27 3.80 12.89 6.45
CA ALA A 27 3.27 11.78 7.23
C ALA A 27 4.34 11.21 8.16
N GLU A 28 3.99 11.03 9.43
CA GLU A 28 4.90 10.48 10.44
C GLU A 28 4.78 8.96 10.57
N ASN A 29 3.58 8.43 10.31
CA ASN A 29 3.26 7.03 10.56
C ASN A 29 3.43 6.13 9.35
N PHE A 30 3.73 6.68 8.19
CA PHE A 30 4.04 5.87 7.01
C PHE A 30 5.04 6.58 6.10
N LYS A 31 5.77 5.76 5.35
CA LYS A 31 6.76 6.20 4.37
C LYS A 31 6.58 5.42 3.08
N ILE A 32 6.85 6.07 1.96
CA ILE A 32 6.80 5.44 0.65
C ILE A 32 8.13 5.67 -0.05
N TYR A 33 8.78 4.58 -0.45
CA TYR A 33 10.05 4.60 -1.14
C TYR A 33 9.89 4.06 -2.56
N PRO A 34 10.38 4.78 -3.58
CA PRO A 34 10.43 4.22 -4.92
C PRO A 34 11.46 3.09 -4.97
N ILE A 35 11.09 2.00 -5.59
CA ILE A 35 11.97 0.86 -5.87
C ILE A 35 11.88 0.52 -7.35
N GLU A 36 12.69 -0.41 -7.83
CA GLU A 36 12.64 -0.81 -9.22
C GLU A 36 11.26 -1.39 -9.56
N SER A 37 10.57 -0.76 -10.47
CA SER A 37 9.24 -1.14 -10.99
C SER A 37 8.08 -1.03 -10.00
N GLY A 38 8.28 -0.39 -8.85
CA GLY A 38 7.21 -0.27 -7.87
C GLY A 38 7.55 0.64 -6.70
N TYR A 39 6.90 0.39 -5.57
CA TYR A 39 7.09 1.16 -4.34
C TYR A 39 7.13 0.24 -3.12
N LYS A 40 7.91 0.64 -2.12
CA LYS A 40 7.88 0.03 -0.80
C LYS A 40 7.12 0.96 0.14
N LEU A 41 6.05 0.47 0.74
CA LEU A 41 5.26 1.19 1.74
C LEU A 41 5.62 0.64 3.12
N VAL A 42 6.02 1.53 4.03
CA VAL A 42 6.31 1.18 5.42
C VAL A 42 5.28 1.89 6.30
N ILE A 43 4.54 1.13 7.08
CA ILE A 43 3.57 1.66 8.03
C ILE A 43 4.06 1.38 9.44
N LYS A 44 4.16 2.44 10.23
CA LYS A 44 4.67 2.40 11.59
C LYS A 44 3.52 2.53 12.58
N ASP A 45 3.40 1.54 13.44
CA ASP A 45 2.49 1.55 14.59
C ASP A 45 3.28 1.79 15.88
N LEU A 46 2.59 1.91 17.01
CA LEU A 46 3.20 2.19 18.32
C LEU A 46 4.25 1.14 18.70
N SER A 47 4.06 -0.12 18.31
CA SER A 47 4.92 -1.23 18.72
C SER A 47 5.48 -2.03 17.56
N SER A 48 5.11 -1.72 16.31
CA SER A 48 5.50 -2.53 15.17
C SER A 48 5.69 -1.69 13.92
N GLU A 49 6.41 -2.24 12.96
CA GLU A 49 6.62 -1.67 11.65
C GLU A 49 6.27 -2.73 10.61
N ASN A 50 5.37 -2.39 9.69
CA ASN A 50 4.87 -3.29 8.66
C ASN A 50 5.30 -2.80 7.29
N GLU A 51 5.76 -3.71 6.45
CA GLU A 51 6.25 -3.42 5.11
C GLU A 51 5.34 -4.05 4.06
N PHE A 52 5.04 -3.28 3.03
CA PHE A 52 4.25 -3.72 1.88
C PHE A 52 4.97 -3.30 0.61
N TYR A 53 4.88 -4.12 -0.42
CA TYR A 53 5.47 -3.82 -1.72
C TYR A 53 4.35 -3.65 -2.75
N LEU A 54 4.34 -2.50 -3.39
CA LEU A 54 3.29 -2.09 -4.32
C LEU A 54 3.81 -2.24 -5.75
N PHE A 55 3.18 -3.11 -6.52
CA PHE A 55 3.53 -3.32 -7.92
C PHE A 55 2.28 -3.25 -8.79
N ASN A 56 2.42 -2.63 -9.95
CA ASN A 56 1.37 -2.67 -10.95
C ASN A 56 1.08 -4.13 -11.34
N ASP A 57 -0.16 -4.43 -11.67
CA ASP A 57 -0.61 -5.80 -11.98
C ASP A 57 0.06 -6.37 -13.23
N THR A 58 0.67 -5.54 -14.09
CA THR A 58 1.42 -5.97 -15.27
C THR A 58 2.88 -6.31 -14.98
N VAL A 59 3.40 -5.96 -13.79
CA VAL A 59 4.81 -6.13 -13.41
C VAL A 59 5.03 -7.52 -12.80
N THR A 60 6.11 -8.18 -13.23
CA THR A 60 6.54 -9.44 -12.61
C THR A 60 7.23 -9.16 -11.28
N ILE A 61 6.81 -9.87 -10.24
CA ILE A 61 7.38 -9.71 -8.89
C ILE A 61 8.81 -10.29 -8.88
N PRO A 62 9.81 -9.53 -8.39
CA PRO A 62 11.15 -10.06 -8.22
C PRO A 62 11.18 -11.25 -7.26
N ASN A 63 12.04 -12.23 -7.54
CA ASN A 63 12.13 -13.45 -6.72
C ASN A 63 12.48 -13.17 -5.25
N GLU A 64 13.23 -12.11 -4.99
CA GLU A 64 13.63 -11.70 -3.65
C GLU A 64 12.47 -11.25 -2.78
N LEU A 65 11.35 -10.89 -3.41
CA LEU A 65 10.17 -10.35 -2.71
C LEU A 65 9.00 -11.32 -2.66
N THR A 66 9.17 -12.57 -3.07
CA THR A 66 8.07 -13.55 -3.12
C THR A 66 7.54 -13.93 -1.75
N ASP A 67 8.34 -13.79 -0.70
CA ASP A 67 7.94 -14.03 0.70
C ASP A 67 7.38 -12.77 1.39
N LYS A 68 7.36 -11.63 0.70
CA LYS A 68 6.88 -10.36 1.24
C LYS A 68 5.40 -10.15 0.94
N THR A 69 4.79 -9.20 1.65
CA THR A 69 3.41 -8.81 1.39
C THR A 69 3.35 -7.91 0.17
N ILE A 70 2.72 -8.40 -0.88
CA ILE A 70 2.60 -7.70 -2.17
C ILE A 70 1.18 -7.18 -2.33
N ILE A 71 1.05 -5.91 -2.72
CA ILE A 71 -0.22 -5.31 -3.08
C ILE A 71 -0.16 -4.92 -4.56
N ARG A 72 -1.05 -5.46 -5.34
CA ARG A 72 -1.17 -5.11 -6.75
C ARG A 72 -1.92 -3.79 -6.91
N THR A 73 -1.42 -2.92 -7.77
CA THR A 73 -2.01 -1.61 -8.04
C THR A 73 -2.41 -1.51 -9.51
N PRO A 74 -3.43 -0.71 -9.84
CA PRO A 74 -4.32 0.01 -8.92
C PRO A 74 -5.25 -0.92 -8.16
N VAL A 75 -5.62 -0.52 -6.94
CA VAL A 75 -6.58 -1.27 -6.12
C VAL A 75 -8.00 -0.95 -6.60
N ASN A 76 -8.77 -1.98 -6.92
CA ASN A 76 -10.12 -1.82 -7.47
C ASN A 76 -11.23 -2.20 -6.50
N SER A 77 -10.89 -2.80 -5.37
CA SER A 77 -11.87 -3.28 -4.39
C SER A 77 -11.31 -3.11 -2.98
N VAL A 78 -12.05 -2.42 -2.14
CA VAL A 78 -11.65 -2.10 -0.77
C VAL A 78 -12.81 -2.36 0.17
N VAL A 79 -12.54 -2.89 1.36
CA VAL A 79 -13.49 -2.97 2.46
C VAL A 79 -13.12 -1.88 3.47
N ALA A 80 -14.05 -1.00 3.77
CA ALA A 80 -13.84 0.09 4.72
C ALA A 80 -14.59 -0.23 6.02
N PHE A 81 -13.87 -0.23 7.14
CA PHE A 81 -14.45 -0.59 8.43
C PHE A 81 -15.12 0.58 9.14
N SER A 82 -14.83 1.81 8.75
CA SER A 82 -15.37 2.99 9.40
C SER A 82 -15.70 4.09 8.40
N SER A 83 -16.56 5.01 8.83
CA SER A 83 -16.92 6.18 8.01
C SER A 83 -15.72 7.07 7.73
N THR A 84 -14.75 7.13 8.63
CA THR A 84 -13.50 7.87 8.40
C THR A 84 -12.73 7.29 7.21
N GLN A 85 -12.72 5.98 7.06
CA GLN A 85 -12.02 5.33 5.96
C GLN A 85 -12.71 5.55 4.62
N TRP A 86 -14.02 5.28 4.50
CA TRP A 86 -14.68 5.43 3.20
C TRP A 86 -14.83 6.90 2.78
N SER A 87 -14.87 7.85 3.72
CA SER A 87 -14.96 9.28 3.38
C SER A 87 -13.70 9.78 2.67
N VAL A 88 -12.53 9.19 2.95
CA VAL A 88 -11.29 9.49 2.23
C VAL A 88 -11.44 9.11 0.75
N PHE A 89 -12.02 7.94 0.47
CA PHE A 89 -12.27 7.49 -0.90
C PHE A 89 -13.24 8.43 -1.63
N GLN A 90 -14.25 8.93 -0.92
CA GLN A 90 -15.19 9.91 -1.50
C GLN A 90 -14.47 11.21 -1.88
N LYS A 91 -13.62 11.73 -1.00
CA LYS A 91 -12.85 12.95 -1.27
C LYS A 91 -11.86 12.80 -2.43
N LEU A 92 -11.31 11.61 -2.61
CA LEU A 92 -10.39 11.31 -3.70
C LEU A 92 -11.12 10.99 -5.02
N GLY A 93 -12.44 10.94 -5.03
CA GLY A 93 -13.20 10.53 -6.21
C GLY A 93 -13.15 9.05 -6.51
N GLU A 94 -12.80 8.23 -5.51
CA GLU A 94 -12.59 6.78 -5.65
C GLU A 94 -13.62 5.97 -4.84
N ILE A 95 -14.77 6.55 -4.53
CA ILE A 95 -15.80 5.90 -3.70
C ILE A 95 -16.33 4.60 -4.33
N ASP A 96 -16.28 4.49 -5.65
CA ASP A 96 -16.69 3.30 -6.39
C ASP A 96 -15.80 2.07 -6.10
N LYS A 97 -14.62 2.28 -5.53
CA LYS A 97 -13.71 1.21 -5.12
C LYS A 97 -14.14 0.54 -3.80
N VAL A 98 -14.96 1.21 -3.01
CA VAL A 98 -15.48 0.67 -1.75
C VAL A 98 -16.58 -0.34 -2.04
N LYS A 99 -16.30 -1.63 -1.82
CA LYS A 99 -17.20 -2.75 -2.11
C LYS A 99 -17.84 -3.35 -0.87
N GLY A 100 -17.35 -2.99 0.32
CA GLY A 100 -17.91 -3.45 1.59
C GLY A 100 -17.67 -2.45 2.70
N ILE A 101 -18.62 -2.37 3.63
CA ILE A 101 -18.52 -1.61 4.86
C ILE A 101 -18.98 -2.47 6.04
N LEU A 102 -18.41 -2.25 7.22
CA LEU A 102 -18.74 -3.05 8.39
C LEU A 102 -20.08 -2.67 9.01
N GLU A 103 -20.36 -1.38 9.07
CA GLU A 103 -21.50 -0.84 9.81
C GLU A 103 -22.45 -0.03 8.90
N SER A 104 -23.10 -0.72 7.97
CA SER A 104 -24.02 -0.07 7.02
C SER A 104 -25.19 0.65 7.70
N ASN A 105 -25.62 0.18 8.88
CA ASN A 105 -26.76 0.75 9.61
C ASN A 105 -26.49 2.17 10.13
N TYR A 106 -25.22 2.54 10.27
CA TYR A 106 -24.83 3.86 10.78
C TYR A 106 -24.43 4.84 9.70
N THR A 107 -24.37 4.41 8.44
CA THR A 107 -24.03 5.33 7.37
C THR A 107 -25.25 6.00 6.79
N THR A 108 -25.16 7.32 6.56
CA THR A 108 -26.17 8.10 5.89
C THR A 108 -25.83 8.39 4.44
N ASN A 109 -24.69 7.94 3.95
CA ASN A 109 -24.25 8.17 2.60
C ASN A 109 -24.93 7.18 1.64
N ASN A 110 -25.84 7.68 0.82
CA ASN A 110 -26.62 6.87 -0.12
C ASN A 110 -25.75 6.20 -1.19
N GLU A 111 -24.65 6.81 -1.57
CA GLU A 111 -23.73 6.27 -2.55
C GLU A 111 -23.01 5.03 -1.99
N ILE A 112 -22.56 5.08 -0.73
CA ILE A 112 -21.97 3.93 -0.04
C ILE A 112 -23.00 2.80 0.09
N LEU A 113 -24.21 3.09 0.50
CA LEU A 113 -25.26 2.08 0.64
C LEU A 113 -25.58 1.40 -0.69
N ARG A 114 -25.57 2.14 -1.78
CA ARG A 114 -25.79 1.62 -3.13
C ARG A 114 -24.67 0.68 -3.56
N LEU A 115 -23.42 1.04 -3.31
CA LEU A 115 -22.23 0.29 -3.76
C LEU A 115 -21.99 -0.99 -2.96
N THR A 116 -22.45 -1.05 -1.71
CA THR A 116 -22.21 -2.19 -0.82
C THR A 116 -23.38 -3.17 -0.70
N ARG A 117 -24.45 -2.96 -1.44
CA ARG A 117 -25.62 -3.87 -1.48
C ARG A 117 -25.42 -5.09 -2.37
#